data_a79d4c1a21dab92643121f4f9cdbdeff
#
_entry.id   a79d4c1a21dab92643121f4f9cdbdeff
#
_cell.length_a   1.000
_cell.length_b   1.000
_cell.length_c   1.000
_cell.angle_alpha   90.00
_cell.angle_beta   90.00
_cell.angle_gamma   90.00
#
_symmetry.space_group_name_H-M   'P 1'
#
loop_
_entity.id
_entity.type
_entity.pdbx_description
1 polymer ?
#
loop_
_entity_poly.entity_id
_entity_poly.type
_entity_poly.pdbx_seq_one_letter_code
_entity_poly.pdbx_strand_id
1 'polypeptide(L)'
;MQTKLDTKKIITIVAIFLGTVLLLSLIPIIISSFYSHPLADDFGFSEKVNHVVKNGGGLFDILSASFQQVKDTYLDWQGTYAAIFVFSLQPAAFSEHIYFLTTFVMLTALIASTLFFVNTIFNILGYDKKIGIIISFVILLLSIHFVVDKKEAFFWWNGSSYYTLFYSFSLLFFSILIKLYYAEKIIKKVIFLIISLLLAAILGGGNYSTALLTTVILAFVIFLLIKHKKKISLCYVMIFLILITGFVISMIAPGNSVRAATLTGESPVKAIIHSVFYAVVYIAKWTGLA
;
A
#
# COMPACT_ATOMS: atom_id res chain seq x y z
N MET A 1 8.48 -31.78 30.00
CA MET A 1 9.59 -31.01 29.38
C MET A 1 9.82 -31.40 27.91
N GLN A 2 9.75 -32.65 27.56
CA GLN A 2 9.91 -33.20 26.20
C GLN A 2 8.87 -32.66 25.20
N THR A 3 7.58 -32.60 25.56
CA THR A 3 6.50 -32.11 24.70
C THR A 3 6.64 -30.62 24.30
N LYS A 4 7.18 -29.75 25.16
CA LYS A 4 7.44 -28.33 24.83
C LYS A 4 8.63 -28.15 23.87
N LEU A 5 9.62 -29.02 23.96
CA LEU A 5 10.80 -29.00 23.06
C LEU A 5 10.38 -29.44 21.64
N ASP A 6 9.53 -30.46 21.54
CA ASP A 6 8.98 -30.96 20.27
C ASP A 6 8.13 -29.91 19.57
N THR A 7 7.25 -29.21 20.31
CA THR A 7 6.39 -28.16 19.75
C THR A 7 7.21 -27.00 19.16
N LYS A 8 8.25 -26.51 19.87
CA LYS A 8 9.14 -25.44 19.35
C LYS A 8 9.89 -25.87 18.10
N LYS A 9 10.29 -27.13 18.03
CA LYS A 9 10.99 -27.69 16.87
C LYS A 9 10.04 -27.77 15.67
N ILE A 10 8.81 -28.26 15.88
CA ILE A 10 7.78 -28.32 14.85
C ILE A 10 7.47 -26.92 14.29
N ILE A 11 7.23 -25.91 15.13
CA ILE A 11 6.98 -24.53 14.71
C ILE A 11 8.15 -24.02 13.85
N THR A 12 9.40 -24.32 14.22
CA THR A 12 10.56 -23.90 13.44
C THR A 12 10.60 -24.57 12.07
N ILE A 13 10.31 -25.87 12.01
CA ILE A 13 10.28 -26.65 10.75
C ILE A 13 9.18 -26.07 9.83
N VAL A 14 7.99 -25.82 10.37
CA VAL A 14 6.86 -25.23 9.60
C VAL A 14 7.24 -23.83 9.07
N ALA A 15 7.88 -22.98 9.88
CA ALA A 15 8.33 -21.65 9.44
C ALA A 15 9.34 -21.75 8.30
N ILE A 16 10.34 -22.64 8.40
CA ILE A 16 11.33 -22.86 7.35
C ILE A 16 10.65 -23.39 6.09
N PHE A 17 9.78 -24.38 6.22
CA PHE A 17 9.07 -24.97 5.08
C PHE A 17 8.25 -23.92 4.33
N LEU A 18 7.40 -23.14 5.03
CA LEU A 18 6.60 -22.10 4.41
C LEU A 18 7.44 -20.97 3.80
N GLY A 19 8.53 -20.59 4.47
CA GLY A 19 9.49 -19.62 3.92
C GLY A 19 10.14 -20.11 2.63
N THR A 20 10.54 -21.38 2.58
CA THR A 20 11.10 -22.03 1.37
C THR A 20 10.05 -22.08 0.26
N VAL A 21 8.82 -22.50 0.56
CA VAL A 21 7.71 -22.51 -0.40
C VAL A 21 7.46 -21.10 -0.95
N LEU A 22 7.40 -20.07 -0.09
CA LEU A 22 7.24 -18.69 -0.52
C LEU A 22 8.39 -18.27 -1.45
N LEU A 23 9.64 -18.48 -1.07
CA LEU A 23 10.79 -18.10 -1.89
C LEU A 23 10.79 -18.79 -3.26
N LEU A 24 10.54 -20.10 -3.30
CA LEU A 24 10.47 -20.86 -4.54
C LEU A 24 9.31 -20.39 -5.42
N SER A 25 8.18 -20.06 -4.82
CA SER A 25 7.00 -19.58 -5.54
C SER A 25 7.16 -18.19 -6.15
N LEU A 26 8.12 -17.39 -5.66
CA LEU A 26 8.45 -16.07 -6.25
C LEU A 26 9.32 -16.19 -7.51
N ILE A 27 10.03 -17.30 -7.72
CA ILE A 27 10.96 -17.47 -8.84
C ILE A 27 10.30 -17.19 -10.19
N PRO A 28 9.13 -17.77 -10.52
CA PRO A 28 8.45 -17.47 -11.80
C PRO A 28 8.08 -15.99 -11.95
N ILE A 29 7.65 -15.34 -10.86
CA ILE A 29 7.28 -13.91 -10.86
C ILE A 29 8.53 -13.06 -11.13
N ILE A 30 9.64 -13.36 -10.46
CA ILE A 30 10.92 -12.67 -10.67
C ILE A 30 11.44 -12.87 -12.08
N ILE A 31 11.41 -14.10 -12.63
CA ILE A 31 11.83 -14.36 -14.00
C ILE A 31 10.94 -13.56 -14.97
N SER A 32 9.62 -13.59 -14.80
CA SER A 32 8.68 -12.85 -15.65
C SER A 32 8.91 -11.35 -15.62
N SER A 33 9.41 -10.79 -14.49
CA SER A 33 9.67 -9.35 -14.38
C SER A 33 10.71 -8.84 -15.38
N PHE A 34 11.68 -9.65 -15.76
CA PHE A 34 12.71 -9.26 -16.75
C PHE A 34 12.16 -9.11 -18.17
N TYR A 35 10.94 -9.61 -18.43
CA TYR A 35 10.22 -9.46 -19.68
C TYR A 35 9.11 -8.41 -19.61
N SER A 36 9.01 -7.69 -18.48
CA SER A 36 8.01 -6.63 -18.31
C SER A 36 8.48 -5.34 -18.95
N HIS A 37 7.56 -4.59 -19.51
CA HIS A 37 7.79 -3.32 -20.19
C HIS A 37 6.79 -2.26 -19.70
N PRO A 38 7.13 -0.95 -19.78
CA PRO A 38 6.17 0.11 -19.51
C PRO A 38 4.97 0.00 -20.44
N LEU A 39 3.80 0.33 -19.94
CA LEU A 39 2.53 0.13 -20.61
C LEU A 39 1.60 1.33 -20.39
N ALA A 40 0.86 1.70 -21.43
CA ALA A 40 -0.23 2.67 -21.34
C ALA A 40 0.14 3.95 -20.57
N ASP A 41 -0.46 4.16 -19.41
CA ASP A 41 -0.33 5.36 -18.59
C ASP A 41 1.09 5.59 -18.03
N ASP A 42 1.94 4.56 -17.97
CA ASP A 42 3.33 4.70 -17.53
C ASP A 42 4.07 5.77 -18.34
N PHE A 43 3.84 5.83 -19.65
CA PHE A 43 4.49 6.82 -20.52
C PHE A 43 3.99 8.24 -20.22
N GLY A 44 2.66 8.42 -20.13
CA GLY A 44 2.07 9.74 -19.91
C GLY A 44 2.43 10.34 -18.56
N PHE A 45 2.39 9.56 -17.49
CA PHE A 45 2.72 10.07 -16.15
C PHE A 45 4.21 10.32 -15.94
N SER A 46 5.10 9.65 -16.66
CA SER A 46 6.54 9.78 -16.50
C SER A 46 7.24 10.66 -17.55
N GLU A 47 6.51 11.18 -18.52
CA GLU A 47 7.08 11.94 -19.65
C GLU A 47 7.99 13.09 -19.20
N LYS A 48 7.55 13.91 -18.25
CA LYS A 48 8.34 15.04 -17.75
C LYS A 48 9.64 14.59 -17.07
N VAL A 49 9.57 13.54 -16.27
CA VAL A 49 10.76 12.96 -15.61
C VAL A 49 11.71 12.38 -16.64
N ASN A 50 11.20 11.62 -17.60
CA ASN A 50 12.00 11.03 -18.68
C ASN A 50 12.72 12.13 -19.50
N HIS A 51 12.02 13.22 -19.82
CA HIS A 51 12.64 14.37 -20.51
C HIS A 51 13.79 14.97 -19.69
N VAL A 52 13.61 15.18 -18.38
CA VAL A 52 14.65 15.70 -17.49
C VAL A 52 15.86 14.76 -17.46
N VAL A 53 15.62 13.45 -17.29
CA VAL A 53 16.68 12.43 -17.24
C VAL A 53 17.47 12.38 -18.55
N LYS A 54 16.80 12.40 -19.71
CA LYS A 54 17.44 12.40 -21.04
C LYS A 54 18.30 13.63 -21.28
N ASN A 55 17.96 14.77 -20.66
CA ASN A 55 18.74 16.01 -20.77
C ASN A 55 19.79 16.18 -19.66
N GLY A 56 20.08 15.13 -18.88
CA GLY A 56 21.10 15.14 -17.83
C GLY A 56 20.74 15.95 -16.58
N GLY A 57 19.44 16.18 -16.33
CA GLY A 57 18.95 16.87 -15.14
C GLY A 57 19.24 16.10 -13.85
N GLY A 58 19.46 16.83 -12.76
CA GLY A 58 19.76 16.29 -11.44
C GLY A 58 18.50 15.89 -10.63
N LEU A 59 18.74 15.45 -9.40
CA LEU A 59 17.67 15.02 -8.48
C LEU A 59 16.60 16.11 -8.26
N PHE A 60 17.00 17.35 -8.09
CA PHE A 60 16.06 18.46 -7.87
C PHE A 60 15.19 18.73 -9.11
N ASP A 61 15.73 18.58 -10.31
CA ASP A 61 14.99 18.74 -11.57
C ASP A 61 13.97 17.61 -11.72
N ILE A 62 14.34 16.38 -11.37
CA ILE A 62 13.45 15.21 -11.36
C ILE A 62 12.29 15.41 -10.37
N LEU A 63 12.58 15.85 -9.13
CA LEU A 63 11.55 16.16 -8.15
C LEU A 63 10.62 17.28 -8.62
N SER A 64 11.18 18.34 -9.20
CA SER A 64 10.41 19.44 -9.78
C SER A 64 9.49 18.96 -10.89
N ALA A 65 9.99 18.14 -11.81
CA ALA A 65 9.19 17.53 -12.89
C ALA A 65 8.06 16.64 -12.34
N SER A 66 8.34 15.87 -11.29
CA SER A 66 7.32 15.04 -10.62
C SER A 66 6.22 15.89 -9.96
N PHE A 67 6.58 16.98 -9.27
CA PHE A 67 5.59 17.91 -8.71
C PHE A 67 4.80 18.65 -9.79
N GLN A 68 5.43 19.01 -10.92
CA GLN A 68 4.72 19.58 -12.05
C GLN A 68 3.73 18.58 -12.65
N GLN A 69 4.11 17.29 -12.77
CA GLN A 69 3.21 16.23 -13.21
C GLN A 69 2.00 16.10 -12.27
N VAL A 70 2.24 16.14 -10.95
CA VAL A 70 1.16 16.14 -9.95
C VAL A 70 0.20 17.30 -10.17
N LYS A 71 0.73 18.53 -10.32
CA LYS A 71 -0.08 19.72 -10.51
C LYS A 71 -0.94 19.65 -11.77
N ASP A 72 -0.35 19.28 -12.89
CA ASP A 72 -1.07 19.22 -14.17
C ASP A 72 -2.17 18.13 -14.12
N THR A 73 -1.82 16.93 -13.62
CA THR A 73 -2.78 15.85 -13.50
C THR A 73 -3.91 16.18 -12.51
N TYR A 74 -3.61 16.89 -11.42
CA TYR A 74 -4.60 17.35 -10.44
C TYR A 74 -5.66 18.25 -11.09
N LEU A 75 -5.26 19.09 -12.01
CA LEU A 75 -6.16 20.01 -12.73
C LEU A 75 -6.92 19.32 -13.86
N ASP A 76 -6.27 18.38 -14.58
CA ASP A 76 -6.75 17.92 -15.88
C ASP A 76 -7.29 16.49 -15.88
N TRP A 77 -7.00 15.67 -14.84
CA TRP A 77 -7.35 14.24 -14.88
C TRP A 77 -7.80 13.62 -13.57
N GLN A 78 -7.00 13.67 -12.50
CA GLN A 78 -7.33 13.05 -11.21
C GLN A 78 -6.58 13.66 -10.03
N GLY A 79 -7.19 13.59 -8.83
CA GLY A 79 -6.69 14.25 -7.63
C GLY A 79 -5.73 13.47 -6.74
N THR A 80 -5.37 12.22 -7.06
CA THR A 80 -4.55 11.34 -6.21
C THR A 80 -3.08 11.75 -6.23
N TYR A 81 -2.75 12.90 -5.63
CA TYR A 81 -1.45 13.57 -5.75
C TYR A 81 -0.25 12.70 -5.36
N ALA A 82 -0.35 11.88 -4.31
CA ALA A 82 0.76 11.01 -3.91
C ALA A 82 0.94 9.84 -4.87
N ALA A 83 -0.14 9.31 -5.42
CA ALA A 83 -0.07 8.27 -6.44
C ALA A 83 0.56 8.80 -7.73
N ILE A 84 0.14 9.97 -8.20
CA ILE A 84 0.71 10.60 -9.41
C ILE A 84 2.21 10.88 -9.24
N PHE A 85 2.62 11.35 -8.06
CA PHE A 85 4.04 11.53 -7.77
C PHE A 85 4.82 10.21 -7.93
N VAL A 86 4.30 9.11 -7.39
CA VAL A 86 4.92 7.77 -7.55
C VAL A 86 4.89 7.33 -9.01
N PHE A 87 3.78 7.55 -9.75
CA PHE A 87 3.66 7.18 -11.16
C PHE A 87 4.72 7.85 -12.02
N SER A 88 5.02 9.14 -11.75
CA SER A 88 6.03 9.88 -12.49
C SER A 88 7.45 9.31 -12.36
N LEU A 89 7.72 8.56 -11.29
CA LEU A 89 9.01 7.96 -10.98
C LEU A 89 9.13 6.49 -11.45
N GLN A 90 8.33 6.07 -12.42
CA GLN A 90 8.41 4.70 -12.94
C GLN A 90 9.83 4.37 -13.46
N PRO A 91 10.33 3.13 -13.26
CA PRO A 91 11.74 2.81 -13.53
C PRO A 91 12.18 3.08 -14.97
N ALA A 92 11.33 2.85 -15.98
CA ALA A 92 11.71 3.11 -17.37
C ALA A 92 11.81 4.60 -17.72
N ALA A 93 11.35 5.53 -16.86
CA ALA A 93 11.63 6.95 -17.00
C ALA A 93 13.16 7.25 -16.92
N PHE A 94 13.89 6.40 -16.20
CA PHE A 94 15.33 6.47 -16.03
C PHE A 94 16.10 5.60 -17.04
N SER A 95 15.62 4.37 -17.26
CA SER A 95 16.14 3.45 -18.26
C SER A 95 15.13 2.31 -18.50
N GLU A 96 14.86 1.99 -19.76
CA GLU A 96 13.95 0.88 -20.11
C GLU A 96 14.43 -0.48 -19.56
N HIS A 97 15.76 -0.67 -19.49
CA HIS A 97 16.37 -1.90 -19.00
C HIS A 97 16.12 -2.20 -17.52
N ILE A 98 15.72 -1.20 -16.72
CA ILE A 98 15.46 -1.38 -15.28
C ILE A 98 13.97 -1.46 -14.93
N TYR A 99 13.08 -1.60 -15.92
CA TYR A 99 11.63 -1.68 -15.64
C TYR A 99 11.25 -2.88 -14.77
N PHE A 100 12.02 -3.96 -14.80
CA PHE A 100 11.87 -5.12 -13.91
C PHE A 100 11.88 -4.75 -12.41
N LEU A 101 12.48 -3.62 -12.03
CA LEU A 101 12.47 -3.11 -10.65
C LEU A 101 11.06 -2.86 -10.13
N THR A 102 10.08 -2.64 -11.00
CA THR A 102 8.66 -2.54 -10.65
C THR A 102 8.26 -3.72 -9.75
N THR A 103 8.47 -4.93 -10.21
CA THR A 103 8.11 -6.15 -9.48
C THR A 103 8.90 -6.27 -8.16
N PHE A 104 10.19 -5.96 -8.19
CA PHE A 104 11.04 -6.03 -6.99
C PHE A 104 10.58 -5.04 -5.91
N VAL A 105 10.26 -3.80 -6.29
CA VAL A 105 9.75 -2.78 -5.37
C VAL A 105 8.44 -3.23 -4.75
N MET A 106 7.50 -3.73 -5.57
CA MET A 106 6.18 -4.13 -5.09
C MET A 106 6.23 -5.36 -4.17
N LEU A 107 6.98 -6.39 -4.56
CA LEU A 107 7.17 -7.57 -3.72
C LEU A 107 7.88 -7.22 -2.40
N THR A 108 8.94 -6.41 -2.46
CA THR A 108 9.66 -5.99 -1.25
C THR A 108 8.75 -5.19 -0.32
N ALA A 109 8.00 -4.23 -0.84
CA ALA A 109 7.07 -3.43 -0.05
C ALA A 109 5.98 -4.31 0.61
N LEU A 110 5.38 -5.21 -0.15
CA LEU A 110 4.34 -6.11 0.36
C LEU A 110 4.88 -7.08 1.42
N ILE A 111 6.01 -7.73 1.14
CA ILE A 111 6.63 -8.69 2.07
C ILE A 111 7.06 -7.99 3.36
N ALA A 112 7.81 -6.88 3.24
CA ALA A 112 8.29 -6.15 4.41
C ALA A 112 7.16 -5.59 5.27
N SER A 113 6.14 -4.97 4.65
CA SER A 113 5.01 -4.39 5.37
C SER A 113 4.16 -5.45 6.05
N THR A 114 3.91 -6.58 5.39
CA THR A 114 3.13 -7.70 5.97
C THR A 114 3.87 -8.31 7.16
N LEU A 115 5.16 -8.63 7.00
CA LEU A 115 5.98 -9.15 8.09
C LEU A 115 6.02 -8.17 9.28
N PHE A 116 6.21 -6.89 9.01
CA PHE A 116 6.27 -5.87 10.04
C PHE A 116 4.93 -5.72 10.78
N PHE A 117 3.82 -5.71 10.05
CA PHE A 117 2.47 -5.57 10.61
C PHE A 117 2.09 -6.75 11.48
N VAL A 118 2.18 -7.97 10.96
CA VAL A 118 1.83 -9.18 11.70
C VAL A 118 2.72 -9.36 12.92
N ASN A 119 4.05 -9.19 12.78
CA ASN A 119 4.95 -9.30 13.91
C ASN A 119 4.72 -8.20 14.97
N THR A 120 4.29 -7.00 14.57
CA THR A 120 3.92 -5.95 15.52
C THR A 120 2.72 -6.37 16.36
N ILE A 121 1.67 -6.93 15.76
CA ILE A 121 0.50 -7.45 16.47
C ILE A 121 0.89 -8.61 17.40
N PHE A 122 1.62 -9.59 16.91
CA PHE A 122 2.00 -10.79 17.67
C PHE A 122 2.89 -10.46 18.87
N ASN A 123 3.81 -9.51 18.72
CA ASN A 123 4.64 -9.04 19.82
C ASN A 123 3.82 -8.39 20.94
N ILE A 124 2.77 -7.63 20.59
CA ILE A 124 1.90 -6.96 21.57
C ILE A 124 1.01 -7.96 22.30
N LEU A 125 0.52 -8.96 21.57
CA LEU A 125 -0.30 -10.04 22.14
C LEU A 125 0.52 -11.04 22.95
N GLY A 126 1.86 -10.91 22.99
CA GLY A 126 2.74 -11.79 23.73
C GLY A 126 2.89 -13.19 23.12
N TYR A 127 2.53 -13.38 21.84
CA TYR A 127 2.69 -14.65 21.15
C TYR A 127 4.12 -14.87 20.64
N ASP A 128 4.44 -16.13 20.35
CA ASP A 128 5.73 -16.52 19.79
C ASP A 128 5.93 -15.85 18.40
N LYS A 129 7.05 -15.18 18.23
CA LYS A 129 7.43 -14.51 16.97
C LYS A 129 7.41 -15.45 15.75
N LYS A 130 7.76 -16.73 15.95
CA LYS A 130 7.75 -17.73 14.87
C LYS A 130 6.34 -18.00 14.35
N ILE A 131 5.32 -17.95 15.23
CA ILE A 131 3.92 -18.08 14.82
C ILE A 131 3.53 -16.85 13.98
N GLY A 132 3.94 -15.65 14.38
CA GLY A 132 3.74 -14.43 13.58
C GLY A 132 4.37 -14.54 12.19
N ILE A 133 5.59 -15.08 12.09
CA ILE A 133 6.27 -15.33 10.80
C ILE A 133 5.51 -16.35 9.94
N ILE A 134 5.04 -17.46 10.52
CA ILE A 134 4.23 -18.47 9.83
C ILE A 134 2.98 -17.83 9.24
N ILE A 135 2.24 -17.08 10.04
CA ILE A 135 1.01 -16.40 9.60
C ILE A 135 1.32 -15.37 8.51
N SER A 136 2.43 -14.64 8.65
CA SER A 136 2.89 -13.72 7.59
C SER A 136 3.14 -14.44 6.27
N PHE A 137 3.81 -15.60 6.30
CA PHE A 137 4.06 -16.38 5.09
C PHE A 137 2.79 -16.91 4.45
N VAL A 138 1.82 -17.37 5.25
CA VAL A 138 0.51 -17.79 4.74
C VAL A 138 -0.21 -16.61 4.08
N ILE A 139 -0.27 -15.45 4.75
CA ILE A 139 -0.89 -14.25 4.19
C ILE A 139 -0.20 -13.85 2.87
N LEU A 140 1.14 -13.86 2.82
CA LEU A 140 1.89 -13.52 1.63
C LEU A 140 1.64 -14.51 0.48
N LEU A 141 1.65 -15.81 0.75
CA LEU A 141 1.32 -16.83 -0.26
C LEU A 141 -0.08 -16.58 -0.84
N LEU A 142 -1.07 -16.32 0.02
CA LEU A 142 -2.42 -16.02 -0.44
C LEU A 142 -2.48 -14.70 -1.23
N SER A 143 -1.89 -13.62 -0.71
CA SER A 143 -1.94 -12.30 -1.34
C SER A 143 -1.21 -12.23 -2.68
N ILE A 144 -0.12 -13.00 -2.85
CA ILE A 144 0.68 -12.98 -4.07
C ILE A 144 0.10 -13.92 -5.14
N HIS A 145 -0.35 -15.12 -4.74
CA HIS A 145 -0.75 -16.14 -5.72
C HIS A 145 -2.23 -16.12 -6.08
N PHE A 146 -3.09 -15.64 -5.18
CA PHE A 146 -4.53 -15.55 -5.40
C PHE A 146 -5.03 -14.14 -5.75
N VAL A 147 -4.12 -13.19 -5.99
CA VAL A 147 -4.51 -11.88 -6.56
C VAL A 147 -5.15 -12.08 -7.92
N VAL A 148 -6.25 -11.36 -8.19
CA VAL A 148 -7.06 -11.51 -9.41
C VAL A 148 -6.24 -11.21 -10.66
N ASP A 149 -5.49 -10.13 -10.64
CA ASP A 149 -4.65 -9.69 -11.75
C ASP A 149 -3.21 -9.44 -11.28
N LYS A 150 -2.31 -10.37 -11.65
CA LYS A 150 -0.89 -10.26 -11.30
C LYS A 150 -0.18 -9.14 -12.05
N LYS A 151 -0.65 -8.78 -13.25
CA LYS A 151 -0.09 -7.66 -14.02
C LYS A 151 -0.31 -6.35 -13.27
N GLU A 152 -1.55 -6.09 -12.86
CA GLU A 152 -1.92 -4.94 -12.05
C GLU A 152 -1.22 -4.92 -10.69
N ALA A 153 -1.02 -6.08 -10.08
CA ALA A 153 -0.46 -6.16 -8.75
C ALA A 153 1.07 -6.01 -8.70
N PHE A 154 1.81 -6.46 -9.74
CA PHE A 154 3.26 -6.61 -9.63
C PHE A 154 4.06 -6.18 -10.86
N PHE A 155 3.48 -6.11 -12.05
CA PHE A 155 4.24 -5.92 -13.29
C PHE A 155 4.01 -4.58 -13.96
N TRP A 156 2.87 -3.98 -13.83
CA TRP A 156 2.54 -2.67 -14.39
C TRP A 156 2.72 -1.59 -13.31
N TRP A 157 3.65 -0.66 -13.50
CA TRP A 157 4.04 0.30 -12.47
C TRP A 157 2.86 1.10 -11.92
N ASN A 158 2.05 1.71 -12.78
CA ASN A 158 0.94 2.53 -12.32
C ASN A 158 -0.09 1.71 -11.54
N GLY A 159 -0.51 0.55 -12.07
CA GLY A 159 -1.42 -0.35 -11.37
C GLY A 159 -0.84 -0.86 -10.06
N SER A 160 0.37 -1.41 -10.09
CA SER A 160 0.98 -2.02 -8.92
C SER A 160 1.33 -1.03 -7.82
N SER A 161 1.79 0.17 -8.18
CA SER A 161 2.01 1.22 -7.18
C SER A 161 0.68 1.73 -6.62
N TYR A 162 -0.35 1.89 -7.44
CA TYR A 162 -1.66 2.36 -7.00
C TYR A 162 -2.33 1.40 -6.01
N TYR A 163 -2.22 0.08 -6.23
CA TYR A 163 -2.85 -0.93 -5.38
C TYR A 163 -1.88 -1.54 -4.36
N THR A 164 -0.83 -2.21 -4.80
CA THR A 164 0.06 -2.99 -3.92
C THR A 164 0.93 -2.09 -3.03
N LEU A 165 1.51 -1.01 -3.57
CA LEU A 165 2.36 -0.13 -2.79
C LEU A 165 1.55 0.66 -1.74
N PHE A 166 0.42 1.25 -2.12
CA PHE A 166 -0.42 1.99 -1.17
C PHE A 166 -1.06 1.06 -0.12
N TYR A 167 -1.42 -0.17 -0.48
CA TYR A 167 -1.79 -1.19 0.50
C TYR A 167 -0.64 -1.48 1.49
N SER A 168 0.57 -1.63 0.98
CA SER A 168 1.77 -1.83 1.81
C SER A 168 2.02 -0.64 2.75
N PHE A 169 1.83 0.59 2.28
CA PHE A 169 1.90 1.78 3.13
C PHE A 169 0.82 1.79 4.21
N SER A 170 -0.38 1.30 3.94
CA SER A 170 -1.44 1.19 4.96
C SER A 170 -1.08 0.20 6.06
N LEU A 171 -0.46 -0.94 5.73
CA LEU A 171 0.04 -1.90 6.72
C LEU A 171 1.15 -1.30 7.59
N LEU A 172 2.10 -0.58 6.98
CA LEU A 172 3.13 0.17 7.71
C LEU A 172 2.51 1.22 8.62
N PHE A 173 1.55 1.98 8.13
CA PHE A 173 0.85 3.01 8.88
C PHE A 173 0.20 2.44 10.15
N PHE A 174 -0.60 1.39 10.03
CA PHE A 174 -1.20 0.75 11.20
C PHE A 174 -0.17 0.15 12.15
N SER A 175 0.94 -0.40 11.62
CA SER A 175 2.04 -0.88 12.47
C SER A 175 2.66 0.23 13.30
N ILE A 176 2.90 1.41 12.69
CA ILE A 176 3.48 2.57 13.36
C ILE A 176 2.49 3.16 14.37
N LEU A 177 1.19 3.22 14.05
CA LEU A 177 0.15 3.62 15.00
C LEU A 177 0.15 2.72 16.25
N ILE A 178 0.18 1.41 16.05
CA ILE A 178 0.28 0.46 17.16
C ILE A 178 1.55 0.74 18.00
N LYS A 179 2.70 0.93 17.36
CA LYS A 179 3.95 1.26 18.07
C LYS A 179 3.89 2.62 18.76
N LEU A 180 3.21 3.61 18.19
CA LEU A 180 2.96 4.91 18.85
C LEU A 180 2.16 4.74 20.14
N TYR A 181 1.12 3.90 20.11
CA TYR A 181 0.29 3.64 21.28
C TYR A 181 1.08 3.03 22.44
N TYR A 182 1.96 2.07 22.17
CA TYR A 182 2.75 1.34 23.17
C TYR A 182 4.12 1.97 23.45
N ALA A 183 4.47 3.09 22.81
CA ALA A 183 5.74 3.75 23.05
C ALA A 183 5.77 4.37 24.47
N GLU A 184 6.78 4.03 25.26
CA GLU A 184 6.98 4.62 26.60
C GLU A 184 7.87 5.86 26.54
N LYS A 185 8.98 5.79 25.77
CA LYS A 185 9.96 6.87 25.66
C LYS A 185 9.43 7.97 24.74
N ILE A 186 9.56 9.24 25.21
CA ILE A 186 9.08 10.41 24.46
C ILE A 186 9.70 10.51 23.07
N ILE A 187 10.99 10.21 22.93
CA ILE A 187 11.68 10.22 21.64
C ILE A 187 11.02 9.24 20.65
N LYS A 188 10.68 8.01 21.10
CA LYS A 188 9.98 7.04 20.25
C LYS A 188 8.58 7.52 19.88
N LYS A 189 7.85 8.16 20.83
CA LYS A 189 6.53 8.74 20.54
C LYS A 189 6.61 9.80 19.44
N VAL A 190 7.58 10.72 19.56
CA VAL A 190 7.78 11.78 18.57
C VAL A 190 8.13 11.18 17.19
N ILE A 191 9.06 10.23 17.13
CA ILE A 191 9.45 9.58 15.88
C ILE A 191 8.25 8.88 15.24
N PHE A 192 7.51 8.06 16.00
CA PHE A 192 6.34 7.35 15.46
C PHE A 192 5.21 8.31 15.08
N LEU A 193 5.02 9.41 15.80
CA LEU A 193 4.07 10.45 15.43
C LEU A 193 4.43 11.10 14.10
N ILE A 194 5.68 11.52 13.90
CA ILE A 194 6.15 12.12 12.64
C ILE A 194 5.97 11.15 11.48
N ILE A 195 6.39 9.89 11.65
CA ILE A 195 6.22 8.87 10.59
C ILE A 195 4.72 8.65 10.30
N SER A 196 3.86 8.62 11.32
CA SER A 196 2.41 8.47 11.13
C SER A 196 1.79 9.66 10.37
N LEU A 197 2.22 10.89 10.65
CA LEU A 197 1.75 12.09 9.94
C LEU A 197 2.18 12.08 8.47
N LEU A 198 3.43 11.69 8.18
CA LEU A 198 3.92 11.55 6.81
C LEU A 198 3.16 10.46 6.04
N LEU A 199 2.99 9.28 6.64
CA LEU A 199 2.21 8.20 6.01
C LEU A 199 0.74 8.56 5.83
N ALA A 200 0.14 9.31 6.77
CA ALA A 200 -1.22 9.81 6.64
C ALA A 200 -1.37 10.77 5.45
N ALA A 201 -0.43 11.70 5.26
CA ALA A 201 -0.42 12.60 4.11
C ALA A 201 -0.27 11.84 2.79
N ILE A 202 0.62 10.84 2.74
CA ILE A 202 0.82 9.99 1.56
C ILE A 202 -0.44 9.17 1.26
N LEU A 203 -1.04 8.52 2.27
CA LEU A 203 -2.23 7.68 2.10
C LEU A 203 -3.45 8.50 1.68
N GLY A 204 -3.62 9.72 2.21
CA GLY A 204 -4.71 10.63 1.81
C GLY A 204 -4.65 11.02 0.32
N GLY A 205 -3.43 11.14 -0.25
CA GLY A 205 -3.21 11.42 -1.68
C GLY A 205 -3.03 10.18 -2.55
N GLY A 206 -3.25 9.00 -1.99
CA GLY A 206 -3.02 7.72 -2.66
C GLY A 206 -4.26 7.15 -3.36
N ASN A 207 -4.39 5.83 -3.32
CA ASN A 207 -5.55 5.12 -3.83
C ASN A 207 -6.81 5.47 -3.02
N TYR A 208 -7.90 5.84 -3.70
CA TYR A 208 -9.15 6.24 -3.04
C TYR A 208 -9.73 5.15 -2.11
N SER A 209 -9.72 3.90 -2.54
CA SER A 209 -10.24 2.79 -1.73
C SER A 209 -9.38 2.56 -0.47
N THR A 210 -8.07 2.60 -0.62
CA THR A 210 -7.13 2.46 0.51
C THR A 210 -7.24 3.65 1.47
N ALA A 211 -7.35 4.89 0.96
CA ALA A 211 -7.53 6.09 1.77
C ALA A 211 -8.84 6.05 2.56
N LEU A 212 -9.95 5.70 1.90
CA LEU A 212 -11.26 5.56 2.54
C LEU A 212 -11.24 4.51 3.65
N LEU A 213 -10.77 3.29 3.34
CA LEU A 213 -10.72 2.20 4.32
C LEU A 213 -9.82 2.56 5.52
N THR A 214 -8.65 3.15 5.25
CA THR A 214 -7.75 3.61 6.32
C THR A 214 -8.40 4.68 7.19
N THR A 215 -9.15 5.60 6.58
CA THR A 215 -9.89 6.66 7.29
C THR A 215 -10.98 6.06 8.19
N VAL A 216 -11.76 5.11 7.70
CA VAL A 216 -12.83 4.45 8.46
C VAL A 216 -12.26 3.67 9.64
N ILE A 217 -11.20 2.88 9.42
CA ILE A 217 -10.54 2.12 10.48
C ILE A 217 -9.95 3.06 11.54
N LEU A 218 -9.26 4.13 11.12
CA LEU A 218 -8.67 5.08 12.05
C LEU A 218 -9.73 5.83 12.87
N ALA A 219 -10.85 6.23 12.25
CA ALA A 219 -11.98 6.84 12.95
C ALA A 219 -12.54 5.91 14.04
N PHE A 220 -12.69 4.63 13.72
CA PHE A 220 -13.14 3.63 14.69
C PHE A 220 -12.13 3.45 15.86
N VAL A 221 -10.84 3.42 15.56
CA VAL A 221 -9.78 3.37 16.59
C VAL A 221 -9.85 4.61 17.49
N ILE A 222 -10.01 5.81 16.92
CA ILE A 222 -10.14 7.05 17.68
C ILE A 222 -11.38 7.01 18.58
N PHE A 223 -12.51 6.55 18.08
CA PHE A 223 -13.72 6.37 18.87
C PHE A 223 -13.45 5.50 20.11
N LEU A 224 -12.77 4.37 19.95
CA LEU A 224 -12.40 3.50 21.06
C LEU A 224 -11.42 4.18 22.04
N LEU A 225 -10.42 4.91 21.54
CA LEU A 225 -9.46 5.65 22.39
C LEU A 225 -10.14 6.73 23.23
N ILE A 226 -11.07 7.47 22.65
CA ILE A 226 -11.84 8.51 23.34
C ILE A 226 -12.77 7.87 24.37
N LYS A 227 -13.51 6.83 23.99
CA LYS A 227 -14.40 6.07 24.89
C LYS A 227 -13.64 5.57 26.12
N HIS A 228 -12.41 5.12 25.95
CA HIS A 228 -11.55 4.65 27.04
C HIS A 228 -10.68 5.75 27.66
N LYS A 229 -10.95 7.03 27.38
CA LYS A 229 -10.28 8.23 27.93
C LYS A 229 -8.75 8.17 27.82
N LYS A 230 -8.21 7.61 26.72
CA LYS A 230 -6.78 7.51 26.51
C LYS A 230 -6.20 8.85 26.06
N LYS A 231 -5.20 9.40 26.79
CA LYS A 231 -4.54 10.68 26.47
C LYS A 231 -3.94 10.72 25.07
N ILE A 232 -3.49 9.59 24.55
CA ILE A 232 -2.92 9.44 23.19
C ILE A 232 -3.93 9.75 22.08
N SER A 233 -5.24 9.79 22.38
CA SER A 233 -6.29 10.05 21.40
C SER A 233 -6.06 11.35 20.62
N LEU A 234 -5.50 12.38 21.25
CA LEU A 234 -5.19 13.66 20.58
C LEU A 234 -4.20 13.48 19.42
N CYS A 235 -3.14 12.68 19.60
CA CYS A 235 -2.19 12.38 18.54
C CYS A 235 -2.89 11.66 17.36
N TYR A 236 -3.78 10.72 17.67
CA TYR A 236 -4.53 10.00 16.64
C TYR A 236 -5.52 10.91 15.90
N VAL A 237 -6.15 11.85 16.60
CA VAL A 237 -7.00 12.89 15.96
C VAL A 237 -6.18 13.76 15.01
N MET A 238 -4.98 14.20 15.41
CA MET A 238 -4.10 14.97 14.52
C MET A 238 -3.74 14.18 13.27
N ILE A 239 -3.39 12.89 13.42
CA ILE A 239 -3.06 12.01 12.29
C ILE A 239 -4.28 11.84 11.38
N PHE A 240 -5.47 11.66 11.96
CA PHE A 240 -6.73 11.56 11.22
C PHE A 240 -7.04 12.83 10.43
N LEU A 241 -6.82 14.01 11.03
CA LEU A 241 -7.04 15.29 10.34
C LEU A 241 -6.12 15.44 9.13
N ILE A 242 -4.86 15.02 9.21
CA ILE A 242 -3.95 15.03 8.06
C ILE A 242 -4.43 14.05 6.99
N LEU A 243 -4.80 12.82 7.36
CA LEU A 243 -5.28 11.80 6.43
C LEU A 243 -6.54 12.27 5.70
N ILE A 244 -7.55 12.74 6.43
CA ILE A 244 -8.83 13.17 5.85
C ILE A 244 -8.66 14.44 5.00
N THR A 245 -7.81 15.37 5.42
CA THR A 245 -7.51 16.57 4.62
C THR A 245 -6.87 16.18 3.29
N GLY A 246 -5.87 15.30 3.28
CA GLY A 246 -5.28 14.79 2.04
C GLY A 246 -6.29 14.07 1.16
N PHE A 247 -7.16 13.26 1.76
CA PHE A 247 -8.22 12.55 1.05
C PHE A 247 -9.25 13.53 0.45
N VAL A 248 -9.69 14.54 1.19
CA VAL A 248 -10.60 15.57 0.69
C VAL A 248 -9.96 16.37 -0.44
N ILE A 249 -8.68 16.78 -0.30
CA ILE A 249 -7.94 17.46 -1.38
C ILE A 249 -7.95 16.59 -2.64
N SER A 250 -7.69 15.30 -2.51
CA SER A 250 -7.75 14.38 -3.66
C SER A 250 -9.14 14.28 -4.29
N MET A 251 -10.19 14.27 -3.47
CA MET A 251 -11.57 14.13 -3.94
C MET A 251 -12.11 15.37 -4.67
N ILE A 252 -11.72 16.59 -4.22
CA ILE A 252 -12.23 17.86 -4.79
C ILE A 252 -11.40 18.34 -5.99
N ALA A 253 -10.42 17.59 -6.44
CA ALA A 253 -9.56 17.98 -7.57
C ALA A 253 -10.39 18.26 -8.83
N PRO A 254 -10.13 19.38 -9.54
CA PRO A 254 -10.83 19.70 -10.79
C PRO A 254 -10.74 18.58 -11.84
N GLY A 255 -9.59 17.93 -11.95
CA GLY A 255 -9.35 16.84 -12.88
C GLY A 255 -10.29 15.64 -12.69
N ASN A 256 -10.82 15.41 -11.48
CA ASN A 256 -11.81 14.35 -11.26
C ASN A 256 -13.10 14.62 -12.08
N SER A 257 -13.52 15.87 -12.21
CA SER A 257 -14.69 16.25 -13.01
C SER A 257 -14.41 16.09 -14.51
N VAL A 258 -13.19 16.43 -14.96
CA VAL A 258 -12.76 16.24 -16.35
C VAL A 258 -12.79 14.75 -16.69
N ARG A 259 -12.18 13.92 -15.85
CA ARG A 259 -12.19 12.46 -16.02
C ARG A 259 -13.60 11.88 -16.00
N ALA A 260 -14.44 12.33 -15.07
CA ALA A 260 -15.83 11.86 -14.97
C ALA A 260 -16.66 12.16 -16.22
N ALA A 261 -16.39 13.27 -16.90
CA ALA A 261 -17.05 13.64 -18.15
C ALA A 261 -16.71 12.70 -19.33
N THR A 262 -15.58 11.98 -19.26
CA THR A 262 -15.16 11.00 -20.28
C THR A 262 -15.68 9.58 -20.02
N LEU A 263 -16.26 9.34 -18.85
CA LEU A 263 -16.71 8.02 -18.42
C LEU A 263 -18.24 7.98 -18.33
N THR A 264 -18.83 6.88 -18.81
CA THR A 264 -20.23 6.58 -18.53
C THR A 264 -20.34 6.00 -17.12
N GLY A 265 -20.69 6.83 -16.16
CA GLY A 265 -20.86 6.43 -14.77
C GLY A 265 -22.28 5.93 -14.47
N GLU A 266 -22.40 5.11 -13.45
CA GLU A 266 -23.69 4.73 -12.86
C GLU A 266 -24.13 5.75 -11.81
N SER A 267 -25.45 5.77 -11.51
CA SER A 267 -25.92 6.56 -10.37
C SER A 267 -25.31 6.05 -9.05
N PRO A 268 -25.07 6.93 -8.06
CA PRO A 268 -24.42 6.53 -6.79
C PRO A 268 -25.08 5.33 -6.11
N VAL A 269 -26.41 5.25 -6.14
CA VAL A 269 -27.16 4.13 -5.54
C VAL A 269 -26.90 2.82 -6.27
N LYS A 270 -26.90 2.82 -7.61
CA LYS A 270 -26.56 1.64 -8.41
C LYS A 270 -25.12 1.21 -8.18
N ALA A 271 -24.17 2.15 -8.13
CA ALA A 271 -22.77 1.87 -7.88
C ALA A 271 -22.57 1.18 -6.52
N ILE A 272 -23.25 1.61 -5.46
CA ILE A 272 -23.20 0.97 -4.15
C ILE A 272 -23.75 -0.47 -4.22
N ILE A 273 -24.94 -0.66 -4.84
CA ILE A 273 -25.55 -1.99 -4.96
C ILE A 273 -24.64 -2.93 -5.75
N HIS A 274 -24.10 -2.47 -6.89
CA HIS A 274 -23.19 -3.26 -7.71
C HIS A 274 -21.88 -3.57 -6.97
N SER A 275 -21.35 -2.63 -6.20
CA SER A 275 -20.11 -2.87 -5.39
C SER A 275 -20.33 -3.97 -4.37
N VAL A 276 -21.47 -3.99 -3.67
CA VAL A 276 -21.82 -5.05 -2.72
C VAL A 276 -22.00 -6.39 -3.44
N PHE A 277 -22.76 -6.38 -4.54
CA PHE A 277 -23.00 -7.60 -5.35
C PHE A 277 -21.68 -8.21 -5.85
N TYR A 278 -20.82 -7.39 -6.49
CA TYR A 278 -19.54 -7.88 -6.99
C TYR A 278 -18.58 -8.29 -5.87
N ALA A 279 -18.61 -7.63 -4.71
CA ALA A 279 -17.83 -8.10 -3.57
C ALA A 279 -18.21 -9.53 -3.16
N VAL A 280 -19.51 -9.85 -3.08
CA VAL A 280 -19.99 -11.21 -2.79
C VAL A 280 -19.55 -12.19 -3.89
N VAL A 281 -19.72 -11.83 -5.17
CA VAL A 281 -19.32 -12.68 -6.29
C VAL A 281 -17.81 -12.96 -6.28
N TYR A 282 -16.98 -11.96 -6.03
CA TYR A 282 -15.51 -12.16 -5.98
C TYR A 282 -15.09 -12.97 -4.76
N ILE A 283 -15.71 -12.75 -3.60
CA ILE A 283 -15.44 -13.59 -2.42
C ILE A 283 -15.78 -15.05 -2.71
N ALA A 284 -16.95 -15.31 -3.33
CA ALA A 284 -17.35 -16.67 -3.70
C ALA A 284 -16.34 -17.31 -4.69
N LYS A 285 -15.91 -16.57 -5.72
CA LYS A 285 -14.88 -17.05 -6.66
C LYS A 285 -13.54 -17.34 -5.97
N TRP A 286 -13.11 -16.49 -5.06
CA TRP A 286 -11.84 -16.68 -4.35
C TRP A 286 -11.85 -17.82 -3.34
N THR A 287 -13.01 -18.09 -2.74
CA THR A 287 -13.17 -19.17 -1.77
C THR A 287 -13.53 -20.50 -2.43
N GLY A 288 -13.69 -20.54 -3.75
CA GLY A 288 -14.10 -21.76 -4.47
C GLY A 288 -15.55 -22.15 -4.22
N LEU A 289 -16.40 -21.19 -3.79
CA LEU A 289 -17.84 -21.42 -3.54
C LEU A 289 -18.69 -21.12 -4.80
N ALA A 290 -18.04 -20.76 -5.93
CA ALA A 290 -18.71 -20.48 -7.21
C ALA A 290 -18.08 -21.30 -8.33
#